data_0e906226edc2ab6325d5b21fe27a61c0
#
_entry.id   0e906226edc2ab6325d5b21fe27a61c0
#
_cell.length_a   1.000
_cell.length_b   1.000
_cell.length_c   1.000
_cell.angle_alpha   90.00
_cell.angle_beta   90.00
_cell.angle_gamma   90.00
#
_symmetry.space_group_name_H-M   'P 1'
#
loop_
_entity.id
_entity.type
_entity.pdbx_description
1 polymer ?
#
loop_
_entity_poly.entity_id
_entity_poly.type
_entity_poly.pdbx_seq_one_letter_code
_entity_poly.pdbx_strand_id
1 'polypeptide(L)'
;MSEESKRSFGRNRKPGNPKPAGGRLPADRFAALRVVLSILLVLIVLFLCWCVAFWAAEAVYRRFGWQPGLLARQLIVSVSGFLLFGTGMSIVSRLVQRKQMDYFQILIDAFRRISSGDFHIRLNPPGRIGHPFNQLVRSINEMAENLKNMEEMRQEFISNVSHEIQSPLTSIGGFAKVLKNDAISREQALHYLDIIERESERLSKLSDNMLRLASLDSDRHPFRPEAFRLDKQIRLLIXACEPQWTEKELELNAXLEPVVIEADQDLLSQVWVNLLHNAIKFTPAGGSIDVGIRREGDAVEVTVSDTGIGITEEDKLHMFERFYKADKSRTAAAGGSGLGLTIASKIVGMHRGSIEASGKPGEGTVMRVKLPLKQA
;
A
#
# COMPACT_ATOMS: atom_id res chain seq x y z
N MET A 1 -56.90 -40.84 -21.86
CA MET A 1 -55.98 -41.99 -22.07
C MET A 1 -54.62 -41.50 -21.74
N SER A 2 -54.30 -41.84 -20.65
CA SER A 2 -53.29 -42.58 -19.89
C SER A 2 -51.99 -41.78 -19.71
N GLU A 3 -51.72 -41.32 -18.48
CA GLU A 3 -50.97 -42.02 -17.42
C GLU A 3 -49.55 -42.34 -17.84
N GLU A 4 -48.69 -41.89 -17.12
CA GLU A 4 -47.79 -42.29 -16.03
C GLU A 4 -46.45 -41.52 -16.21
N SER A 5 -45.67 -41.20 -15.29
CA SER A 5 -45.44 -41.65 -13.91
C SER A 5 -44.25 -40.84 -13.35
N LYS A 6 -44.43 -40.31 -12.18
CA LYS A 6 -43.62 -40.43 -10.95
C LYS A 6 -42.08 -40.47 -10.99
N ARG A 7 -41.54 -39.55 -10.16
CA ARG A 7 -40.46 -39.69 -9.21
C ARG A 7 -39.00 -39.55 -9.72
N SER A 8 -38.40 -38.46 -9.29
CA SER A 8 -37.04 -38.59 -8.75
C SER A 8 -36.81 -37.56 -7.65
N PHE A 9 -36.59 -38.10 -6.47
CA PHE A 9 -36.30 -37.44 -5.21
C PHE A 9 -35.04 -36.54 -5.29
N GLY A 10 -35.15 -35.31 -4.81
CA GLY A 10 -34.02 -34.46 -4.53
C GLY A 10 -33.21 -35.03 -3.35
N ARG A 11 -31.95 -35.39 -3.59
CA ARG A 11 -30.99 -35.72 -2.53
C ARG A 11 -30.49 -34.43 -1.88
N ASN A 12 -30.98 -34.22 -0.68
CA ASN A 12 -30.47 -33.21 0.26
C ASN A 12 -28.99 -33.57 0.59
N ARG A 13 -28.02 -32.82 0.01
CA ARG A 13 -26.62 -32.94 0.43
C ARG A 13 -26.46 -32.19 1.74
N LYS A 14 -26.34 -32.88 2.85
CA LYS A 14 -25.88 -32.34 4.12
C LYS A 14 -24.49 -31.72 3.93
N PRO A 15 -24.20 -30.53 4.51
CA PRO A 15 -22.87 -29.99 4.48
C PRO A 15 -21.90 -30.95 5.16
N GLY A 16 -20.88 -31.37 4.45
CA GLY A 16 -19.84 -32.27 4.94
C GLY A 16 -19.09 -31.64 6.12
N ASN A 17 -19.06 -32.38 7.22
CA ASN A 17 -18.26 -32.06 8.39
C ASN A 17 -16.78 -31.94 7.94
N PRO A 18 -16.05 -30.83 8.22
CA PRO A 18 -14.65 -30.77 7.86
C PRO A 18 -13.86 -31.83 8.63
N LYS A 19 -13.13 -32.66 7.92
CA LYS A 19 -12.23 -33.68 8.51
C LYS A 19 -11.25 -32.94 9.46
N PRO A 20 -10.99 -33.45 10.66
CA PRO A 20 -9.99 -32.89 11.54
C PRO A 20 -8.64 -32.92 10.82
N ALA A 21 -8.03 -31.74 10.65
CA ALA A 21 -6.68 -31.62 10.12
C ALA A 21 -5.74 -32.49 10.98
N GLY A 22 -4.93 -33.27 10.31
CA GLY A 22 -3.95 -34.16 10.95
C GLY A 22 -3.17 -33.43 12.03
N GLY A 23 -3.08 -34.04 13.20
CA GLY A 23 -2.53 -33.40 14.40
C GLY A 23 -1.11 -32.91 14.21
N ARG A 24 -0.94 -31.60 14.08
CA ARG A 24 0.33 -30.96 14.37
C ARG A 24 0.55 -31.15 15.88
N LEU A 25 1.55 -31.94 16.25
CA LEU A 25 1.96 -32.05 17.64
C LEU A 25 2.13 -30.63 18.20
N PRO A 26 1.57 -30.32 19.35
CA PRO A 26 1.62 -28.96 19.88
C PRO A 26 3.06 -28.49 20.02
N ALA A 27 3.33 -27.27 19.60
CA ALA A 27 4.67 -26.64 19.60
C ALA A 27 5.35 -26.74 20.99
N ASP A 28 4.56 -26.83 22.02
CA ASP A 28 5.01 -26.96 23.42
C ASP A 28 5.75 -28.28 23.69
N ARG A 29 5.40 -29.38 23.04
CA ARG A 29 6.10 -30.66 23.23
C ARG A 29 7.50 -30.66 22.62
N PHE A 30 7.67 -29.97 21.48
CA PHE A 30 9.01 -29.80 20.86
C PHE A 30 9.89 -28.87 21.68
N ALA A 31 9.30 -27.84 22.30
CA ALA A 31 10.01 -26.94 23.20
C ALA A 31 10.46 -27.69 24.45
N ALA A 32 9.56 -28.45 25.07
CA ALA A 32 9.88 -29.27 26.24
C ALA A 32 10.98 -30.31 25.93
N LEU A 33 10.87 -30.98 24.77
CA LEU A 33 11.87 -31.97 24.34
C LEU A 33 13.25 -31.31 24.16
N ARG A 34 13.34 -30.12 23.58
CA ARG A 34 14.60 -29.39 23.43
C ARG A 34 15.22 -29.04 24.79
N VAL A 35 14.40 -28.60 25.73
CA VAL A 35 14.88 -28.29 27.10
C VAL A 35 15.44 -29.54 27.78
N VAL A 36 14.70 -30.66 27.71
CA VAL A 36 15.17 -31.93 28.27
C VAL A 36 16.49 -32.37 27.60
N LEU A 37 16.56 -32.27 26.29
CA LEU A 37 17.76 -32.65 25.53
C LEU A 37 18.96 -31.79 25.89
N SER A 38 18.74 -30.47 26.11
CA SER A 38 19.81 -29.54 26.50
C SER A 38 20.31 -29.82 27.93
N ILE A 39 19.41 -30.13 28.85
CA ILE A 39 19.77 -30.54 30.22
C ILE A 39 20.59 -31.84 30.19
N LEU A 40 20.14 -32.81 29.41
CA LEU A 40 20.85 -34.09 29.26
C LEU A 40 22.27 -33.85 28.70
N LEU A 41 22.39 -33.00 27.68
CA LEU A 41 23.69 -32.67 27.12
C LEU A 41 24.66 -32.05 28.16
N VAL A 42 24.15 -31.12 28.97
CA VAL A 42 24.94 -30.47 30.03
C VAL A 42 25.40 -31.49 31.04
N LEU A 43 24.52 -32.46 31.45
CA LEU A 43 24.87 -33.51 32.39
C LEU A 43 25.95 -34.45 31.80
N ILE A 44 25.83 -34.78 30.52
CA ILE A 44 26.82 -35.62 29.82
C ILE A 44 28.21 -34.91 29.80
N VAL A 45 28.23 -33.62 29.47
CA VAL A 45 29.45 -32.83 29.45
C VAL A 45 30.09 -32.76 30.85
N LEU A 46 29.25 -32.52 31.88
CA LEU A 46 29.73 -32.52 33.28
C LEU A 46 30.34 -33.87 33.68
N PHE A 47 29.68 -34.97 33.33
CA PHE A 47 30.14 -36.34 33.57
C PHE A 47 31.51 -36.56 32.86
N LEU A 48 31.62 -36.17 31.61
CA LEU A 48 32.88 -36.30 30.84
C LEU A 48 34.02 -35.48 31.47
N CYS A 49 33.75 -34.28 31.94
CA CYS A 49 34.72 -33.43 32.64
C CYS A 49 35.19 -34.15 33.92
N TRP A 50 34.27 -34.80 34.63
CA TRP A 50 34.60 -35.54 35.82
C TRP A 50 35.47 -36.74 35.52
N CYS A 51 35.18 -37.49 34.44
CA CYS A 51 36.01 -38.62 33.99
C CYS A 51 37.42 -38.16 33.61
N VAL A 52 37.54 -37.06 32.89
CA VAL A 52 38.87 -36.46 32.51
C VAL A 52 39.63 -36.06 33.78
N ALA A 53 38.97 -35.39 34.73
CA ALA A 53 39.59 -34.98 36.00
C ALA A 53 40.11 -36.22 36.79
N PHE A 54 39.32 -37.31 36.82
CA PHE A 54 39.71 -38.57 37.48
C PHE A 54 40.97 -39.16 36.84
N TRP A 55 40.97 -39.30 35.49
CA TRP A 55 42.12 -39.85 34.78
C TRP A 55 43.37 -39.01 34.94
N ALA A 56 43.23 -37.68 34.89
CA ALA A 56 44.33 -36.74 35.07
C ALA A 56 44.91 -36.84 36.51
N ALA A 57 44.06 -36.83 37.51
CA ALA A 57 44.48 -37.00 38.92
C ALA A 57 45.19 -38.32 39.13
N GLU A 58 44.69 -39.42 38.60
CA GLU A 58 45.31 -40.73 38.71
C GLU A 58 46.70 -40.74 38.05
N ALA A 59 46.85 -40.14 36.89
CA ALA A 59 48.15 -40.00 36.19
C ALA A 59 49.17 -39.21 37.03
N VAL A 60 48.75 -38.13 37.67
CA VAL A 60 49.59 -37.34 38.56
C VAL A 60 50.00 -38.16 39.80
N TYR A 61 49.08 -38.86 40.42
CA TYR A 61 49.36 -39.69 41.59
C TYR A 61 50.43 -40.77 41.26
N ARG A 62 50.28 -41.43 40.10
CA ARG A 62 51.23 -42.42 39.63
C ARG A 62 52.66 -41.82 39.35
N ARG A 63 52.67 -40.61 38.76
CA ARG A 63 53.95 -39.97 38.36
C ARG A 63 54.77 -39.51 39.56
N PHE A 64 54.05 -39.00 40.60
CA PHE A 64 54.71 -38.39 41.75
C PHE A 64 54.77 -39.34 43.00
N GLY A 65 54.21 -40.54 42.91
CA GLY A 65 54.17 -41.50 44.01
C GLY A 65 53.34 -41.01 45.23
N TRP A 66 52.50 -40.00 45.06
CA TRP A 66 51.65 -39.43 46.14
C TRP A 66 50.39 -40.19 46.26
N GLN A 67 50.04 -40.65 47.48
CA GLN A 67 48.80 -41.39 47.75
C GLN A 67 47.97 -40.67 48.79
N PRO A 68 47.14 -39.71 48.35
CA PRO A 68 46.26 -39.00 49.27
C PRO A 68 45.19 -39.94 49.83
N GLY A 69 44.70 -39.67 51.02
CA GLY A 69 43.60 -40.41 51.61
C GLY A 69 42.35 -40.34 50.78
N LEU A 70 41.41 -41.31 50.97
CA LEU A 70 40.21 -41.47 50.14
C LEU A 70 39.40 -40.17 49.99
N LEU A 71 39.17 -39.45 51.09
CA LEU A 71 38.39 -38.19 51.10
C LEU A 71 39.10 -37.10 50.28
N ALA A 72 40.45 -36.94 50.50
CA ALA A 72 41.21 -35.95 49.76
C ALA A 72 41.22 -36.22 48.25
N ARG A 73 41.35 -37.51 47.87
CA ARG A 73 41.33 -37.94 46.47
C ARG A 73 39.98 -37.57 45.79
N GLN A 74 38.86 -37.87 46.51
CA GLN A 74 37.51 -37.59 45.98
C GLN A 74 37.25 -36.06 45.86
N LEU A 75 37.69 -35.29 46.83
CA LEU A 75 37.60 -33.83 46.79
C LEU A 75 38.41 -33.21 45.62
N ILE A 76 39.64 -33.65 45.42
CA ILE A 76 40.50 -33.19 44.33
C ILE A 76 39.86 -33.45 42.96
N VAL A 77 39.34 -34.66 42.74
CA VAL A 77 38.68 -35.03 41.48
C VAL A 77 37.41 -34.21 41.28
N SER A 78 36.59 -34.03 42.32
CA SER A 78 35.34 -33.26 42.23
C SER A 78 35.64 -31.79 41.93
N VAL A 79 36.52 -31.14 42.65
CA VAL A 79 36.89 -29.72 42.45
C VAL A 79 37.50 -29.51 41.06
N SER A 80 38.42 -30.35 40.63
CA SER A 80 39.04 -30.25 39.31
C SER A 80 38.05 -30.49 38.18
N GLY A 81 37.09 -31.42 38.35
CA GLY A 81 36.00 -31.66 37.41
C GLY A 81 35.08 -30.44 37.24
N PHE A 82 34.69 -29.80 38.36
CA PHE A 82 33.90 -28.57 38.34
C PHE A 82 34.65 -27.40 37.70
N LEU A 83 35.93 -27.27 37.98
CA LEU A 83 36.80 -26.22 37.37
C LEU A 83 36.92 -26.42 35.85
N LEU A 84 37.11 -27.66 35.38
CA LEU A 84 37.15 -27.98 33.95
C LEU A 84 35.83 -27.64 33.27
N PHE A 85 34.74 -28.03 33.89
CA PHE A 85 33.38 -27.73 33.39
C PHE A 85 33.13 -26.22 33.33
N GLY A 86 33.46 -25.49 34.42
CA GLY A 86 33.28 -24.03 34.51
C GLY A 86 34.10 -23.27 33.48
N THR A 87 35.38 -23.64 33.30
CA THR A 87 36.24 -23.02 32.30
C THR A 87 35.74 -23.33 30.87
N GLY A 88 35.37 -24.56 30.60
CA GLY A 88 34.80 -24.94 29.29
C GLY A 88 33.53 -24.16 28.98
N MET A 89 32.63 -24.08 29.95
CA MET A 89 31.36 -23.34 29.81
C MET A 89 31.63 -21.83 29.61
N SER A 90 32.61 -21.26 30.30
CA SER A 90 32.99 -19.85 30.14
C SER A 90 33.49 -19.57 28.71
N ILE A 91 34.31 -20.46 28.17
CA ILE A 91 34.84 -20.33 26.80
C ILE A 91 33.67 -20.38 25.78
N VAL A 92 32.81 -21.40 25.92
CA VAL A 92 31.61 -21.55 25.03
C VAL A 92 30.72 -20.32 25.12
N SER A 93 30.44 -19.83 26.33
CA SER A 93 29.62 -18.63 26.56
C SER A 93 30.21 -17.41 25.84
N ARG A 94 31.53 -17.19 25.96
CA ARG A 94 32.19 -16.06 25.28
C ARG A 94 32.11 -16.17 23.76
N LEU A 95 32.25 -17.36 23.20
CA LEU A 95 32.13 -17.58 21.75
C LEU A 95 30.71 -17.32 21.23
N VAL A 96 29.70 -17.77 21.99
CA VAL A 96 28.31 -17.55 21.65
C VAL A 96 27.97 -16.05 21.75
N GLN A 97 28.43 -15.37 22.83
CA GLN A 97 28.18 -13.93 23.03
C GLN A 97 28.80 -13.10 21.90
N ARG A 98 30.00 -13.44 21.44
CA ARG A 98 30.64 -12.74 20.31
C ARG A 98 29.78 -12.80 19.06
N LYS A 99 29.28 -13.99 18.68
CA LYS A 99 28.42 -14.13 17.50
C LYS A 99 27.11 -13.34 17.64
N GLN A 100 26.51 -13.31 18.83
CA GLN A 100 25.29 -12.53 19.07
C GLN A 100 25.59 -11.02 18.94
N MET A 101 26.71 -10.57 19.46
CA MET A 101 27.12 -9.16 19.38
C MET A 101 27.31 -8.72 17.93
N ASP A 102 27.89 -9.57 17.07
CA ASP A 102 28.05 -9.29 15.64
C ASP A 102 26.69 -9.05 14.97
N TYR A 103 25.67 -9.86 15.28
CA TYR A 103 24.32 -9.67 14.74
C TYR A 103 23.69 -8.36 15.21
N PHE A 104 23.86 -7.99 16.49
CA PHE A 104 23.35 -6.71 17.00
C PHE A 104 24.02 -5.52 16.32
N GLN A 105 25.34 -5.61 16.06
CA GLN A 105 26.05 -4.56 15.33
C GLN A 105 25.49 -4.37 13.91
N ILE A 106 25.19 -5.45 13.20
CA ILE A 106 24.57 -5.40 11.87
C ILE A 106 23.22 -4.68 11.94
N LEU A 107 22.39 -4.97 12.94
CA LEU A 107 21.08 -4.32 13.11
C LEU A 107 21.24 -2.83 13.45
N ILE A 108 22.17 -2.49 14.34
CA ILE A 108 22.46 -1.09 14.72
C ILE A 108 22.90 -0.29 13.49
N ASP A 109 23.79 -0.86 12.68
CA ASP A 109 24.27 -0.22 11.45
C ASP A 109 23.12 -0.06 10.43
N ALA A 110 22.24 -1.05 10.31
CA ALA A 110 21.05 -0.95 9.46
C ALA A 110 20.16 0.20 9.90
N PHE A 111 19.85 0.29 11.21
CA PHE A 111 19.03 1.39 11.75
C PHE A 111 19.69 2.75 11.53
N ARG A 112 21.02 2.83 11.71
CA ARG A 112 21.77 4.08 11.47
C ARG A 112 21.69 4.50 10.01
N ARG A 113 21.83 3.58 9.07
CA ARG A 113 21.69 3.85 7.64
C ARG A 113 20.28 4.30 7.30
N ILE A 114 19.24 3.60 7.79
CA ILE A 114 17.83 4.00 7.60
C ILE A 114 17.61 5.42 8.14
N SER A 115 18.11 5.73 9.33
CA SER A 115 17.94 7.06 9.95
C SER A 115 18.67 8.17 9.18
N SER A 116 19.68 7.84 8.40
CA SER A 116 20.39 8.81 7.53
C SER A 116 19.77 8.89 6.12
N GLY A 117 18.67 8.18 5.86
CA GLY A 117 17.96 8.22 4.59
C GLY A 117 18.43 7.20 3.55
N ASP A 118 19.30 6.26 3.92
CA ASP A 118 19.72 5.19 3.04
C ASP A 118 18.72 4.01 3.17
N PHE A 119 17.72 4.00 2.33
CA PHE A 119 16.67 2.98 2.31
C PHE A 119 16.97 1.80 1.38
N HIS A 120 18.15 1.79 0.72
CA HIS A 120 18.53 0.73 -0.23
C HIS A 120 19.19 -0.47 0.46
N ILE A 121 19.13 -0.52 1.77
CA ILE A 121 19.69 -1.63 2.54
C ILE A 121 18.89 -2.91 2.38
N ARG A 122 19.57 -4.03 2.39
CA ARG A 122 18.96 -5.35 2.43
C ARG A 122 19.81 -6.27 3.29
N LEU A 123 19.29 -6.70 4.43
CA LEU A 123 19.95 -7.61 5.35
C LEU A 123 19.66 -9.05 4.95
N ASN A 124 20.70 -9.90 5.02
CA ASN A 124 20.54 -11.32 4.79
C ASN A 124 20.22 -12.02 6.12
N PRO A 125 19.17 -12.86 6.16
CA PRO A 125 18.86 -13.59 7.39
C PRO A 125 19.98 -14.58 7.73
N PRO A 126 20.34 -14.73 9.02
CA PRO A 126 21.28 -15.77 9.42
C PRO A 126 20.71 -17.16 9.08
N GLY A 127 21.50 -18.02 8.46
CA GLY A 127 21.11 -19.19 7.67
C GLY A 127 20.36 -20.33 8.35
N ARG A 128 19.79 -20.20 9.56
CA ARG A 128 18.98 -21.23 10.21
C ARG A 128 17.49 -20.84 10.19
N ILE A 129 16.70 -21.70 9.56
CA ILE A 129 15.22 -21.56 9.56
C ILE A 129 14.74 -21.62 11.03
N GLY A 130 13.91 -20.62 11.41
CA GLY A 130 13.32 -20.55 12.76
C GLY A 130 14.11 -19.76 13.79
N HIS A 131 15.21 -19.13 13.42
CA HIS A 131 15.95 -18.26 14.33
C HIS A 131 15.15 -16.96 14.58
N PRO A 132 15.00 -16.48 15.84
CA PRO A 132 14.23 -15.26 16.14
C PRO A 132 14.71 -14.04 15.35
N PHE A 133 16.01 -13.94 15.08
CA PHE A 133 16.57 -12.86 14.26
C PHE A 133 16.05 -12.82 12.83
N ASN A 134 15.62 -13.96 12.26
CA ASN A 134 15.10 -13.98 10.88
C ASN A 134 13.82 -13.15 10.73
N GLN A 135 12.97 -13.17 11.75
CA GLN A 135 11.75 -12.36 11.76
C GLN A 135 12.10 -10.87 11.83
N LEU A 136 13.05 -10.50 12.70
CA LEU A 136 13.50 -9.12 12.85
C LEU A 136 14.15 -8.59 11.55
N VAL A 137 15.02 -9.40 10.92
CA VAL A 137 15.65 -9.07 9.62
C VAL A 137 14.58 -8.84 8.54
N ARG A 138 13.56 -9.72 8.47
CA ARG A 138 12.44 -9.53 7.52
C ARG A 138 11.71 -8.22 7.76
N SER A 139 11.36 -7.93 9.03
CA SER A 139 10.66 -6.70 9.39
C SER A 139 11.46 -5.45 9.03
N ILE A 140 12.79 -5.47 9.25
CA ILE A 140 13.67 -4.35 8.87
C ILE A 140 13.72 -4.19 7.34
N ASN A 141 13.84 -5.30 6.61
CA ASN A 141 13.85 -5.24 5.14
C ASN A 141 12.52 -4.70 4.58
N GLU A 142 11.39 -5.14 5.13
CA GLU A 142 10.05 -4.64 4.77
C GLU A 142 9.92 -3.14 5.08
N MET A 143 10.40 -2.71 6.25
CA MET A 143 10.40 -1.29 6.63
C MET A 143 11.26 -0.47 5.66
N ALA A 144 12.48 -0.92 5.34
CA ALA A 144 13.38 -0.23 4.41
C ALA A 144 12.74 -0.11 3.02
N GLU A 145 12.13 -1.19 2.51
CA GLU A 145 11.42 -1.20 1.22
C GLU A 145 10.25 -0.20 1.22
N ASN A 146 9.45 -0.18 2.28
CA ASN A 146 8.32 0.74 2.40
C ASN A 146 8.80 2.20 2.43
N LEU A 147 9.86 2.49 3.18
CA LEU A 147 10.44 3.85 3.25
C LEU A 147 11.04 4.27 1.91
N LYS A 148 11.71 3.34 1.20
CA LYS A 148 12.22 3.57 -0.15
C LYS A 148 11.08 3.96 -1.11
N ASN A 149 10.02 3.16 -1.13
CA ASN A 149 8.86 3.41 -1.99
C ASN A 149 8.21 4.76 -1.67
N MET A 150 8.09 5.12 -0.38
CA MET A 150 7.57 6.42 0.05
C MET A 150 8.45 7.57 -0.44
N GLU A 151 9.78 7.43 -0.34
CA GLU A 151 10.72 8.46 -0.81
C GLU A 151 10.68 8.62 -2.33
N GLU A 152 10.63 7.51 -3.07
CA GLU A 152 10.48 7.53 -4.53
C GLU A 152 9.19 8.24 -4.96
N MET A 153 8.06 7.88 -4.33
CA MET A 153 6.77 8.55 -4.58
C MET A 153 6.84 10.05 -4.24
N ARG A 154 7.51 10.42 -3.15
CA ARG A 154 7.68 11.82 -2.76
C ARG A 154 8.49 12.60 -3.80
N GLN A 155 9.60 12.01 -4.27
CA GLN A 155 10.47 12.64 -5.27
C GLN A 155 9.75 12.79 -6.61
N GLU A 156 9.03 11.76 -7.03
CA GLU A 156 8.22 11.79 -8.26
C GLU A 156 7.15 12.88 -8.16
N PHE A 157 6.47 12.97 -7.02
CA PHE A 157 5.46 14.03 -6.78
C PHE A 157 6.08 15.42 -6.93
N ILE A 158 7.23 15.70 -6.28
CA ILE A 158 7.91 17.00 -6.35
C ILE A 158 8.32 17.31 -7.80
N SER A 159 8.87 16.31 -8.51
CA SER A 159 9.28 16.46 -9.91
C SER A 159 8.07 16.81 -10.81
N ASN A 160 6.98 16.07 -10.67
CA ASN A 160 5.78 16.28 -11.47
C ASN A 160 5.13 17.64 -11.18
N VAL A 161 5.07 18.06 -9.91
CA VAL A 161 4.59 19.39 -9.49
C VAL A 161 5.43 20.47 -10.17
N SER A 162 6.76 20.33 -10.12
CA SER A 162 7.68 21.31 -10.70
C SER A 162 7.44 21.47 -12.20
N HIS A 163 7.30 20.37 -12.92
CA HIS A 163 7.03 20.38 -14.37
C HIS A 163 5.65 20.98 -14.70
N GLU A 164 4.61 20.62 -13.94
CA GLU A 164 3.23 21.10 -14.18
C GLU A 164 3.08 22.61 -13.83
N ILE A 165 3.94 23.16 -12.97
CA ILE A 165 3.99 24.59 -12.67
C ILE A 165 4.87 25.32 -13.68
N GLN A 166 6.04 24.80 -14.03
CA GLN A 166 7.03 25.47 -14.88
C GLN A 166 6.50 25.73 -16.30
N SER A 167 5.75 24.77 -16.86
CA SER A 167 5.21 24.87 -18.21
C SER A 167 4.29 26.11 -18.38
N PRO A 168 3.19 26.27 -17.62
CA PRO A 168 2.34 27.45 -17.76
C PRO A 168 3.06 28.75 -17.38
N LEU A 169 3.95 28.74 -16.38
CA LEU A 169 4.72 29.93 -16.04
C LEU A 169 5.62 30.40 -17.20
N THR A 170 6.26 29.46 -17.91
CA THR A 170 7.08 29.75 -19.08
C THR A 170 6.22 30.38 -20.20
N SER A 171 5.03 29.80 -20.42
CA SER A 171 4.07 30.30 -21.41
C SER A 171 3.62 31.73 -21.07
N ILE A 172 3.15 31.93 -19.82
CA ILE A 172 2.71 33.26 -19.33
C ILE A 172 3.85 34.29 -19.49
N GLY A 173 5.05 33.94 -19.02
CA GLY A 173 6.22 34.85 -19.11
C GLY A 173 6.63 35.17 -20.53
N GLY A 174 6.57 34.19 -21.42
CA GLY A 174 6.87 34.35 -22.84
C GLY A 174 5.90 35.31 -23.53
N PHE A 175 4.58 35.08 -23.37
CA PHE A 175 3.57 35.91 -24.01
C PHE A 175 3.52 37.32 -23.38
N ALA A 176 3.74 37.42 -22.08
CA ALA A 176 3.86 38.74 -21.42
C ALA A 176 5.05 39.57 -21.96
N LYS A 177 6.17 38.89 -22.30
CA LYS A 177 7.31 39.60 -22.97
C LYS A 177 6.94 40.06 -24.37
N VAL A 178 6.26 39.24 -25.15
CA VAL A 178 5.84 39.58 -26.52
C VAL A 178 4.87 40.78 -26.50
N LEU A 179 3.96 40.83 -25.51
CA LEU A 179 2.99 41.92 -25.33
C LEU A 179 3.65 43.31 -25.05
N LYS A 180 4.91 43.33 -24.61
CA LYS A 180 5.67 44.58 -24.44
C LYS A 180 6.17 45.19 -25.77
N ASN A 181 6.03 44.47 -26.88
CA ASN A 181 6.44 44.91 -28.19
C ASN A 181 5.33 45.75 -28.84
N ASP A 182 5.56 47.02 -29.10
CA ASP A 182 4.61 47.94 -29.67
C ASP A 182 4.21 47.59 -31.15
N ALA A 183 4.92 46.68 -31.78
CA ALA A 183 4.68 46.31 -33.19
C ALA A 183 3.59 45.24 -33.37
N ILE A 184 3.01 44.66 -32.29
CA ILE A 184 1.97 43.64 -32.39
C ILE A 184 0.59 44.28 -32.64
N SER A 185 -0.26 43.58 -33.41
CA SER A 185 -1.63 44.03 -33.64
C SER A 185 -2.49 43.83 -32.40
N ARG A 186 -3.61 44.58 -32.32
CA ARG A 186 -4.58 44.40 -31.24
C ARG A 186 -5.15 42.96 -31.18
N GLU A 187 -5.39 42.37 -32.33
CA GLU A 187 -5.89 40.98 -32.43
C GLU A 187 -4.89 39.99 -31.86
N GLN A 188 -3.60 40.12 -32.19
CA GLN A 188 -2.52 39.33 -31.64
C GLN A 188 -2.39 39.51 -30.12
N ALA A 189 -2.50 40.78 -29.66
CA ALA A 189 -2.41 41.08 -28.24
C ALA A 189 -3.55 40.38 -27.45
N LEU A 190 -4.79 40.47 -27.98
CA LEU A 190 -5.93 39.78 -27.35
C LEU A 190 -5.74 38.27 -27.31
N HIS A 191 -5.24 37.67 -28.40
CA HIS A 191 -4.94 36.26 -28.47
C HIS A 191 -3.91 35.82 -27.40
N TYR A 192 -2.85 36.61 -27.21
CA TYR A 192 -1.83 36.32 -26.22
C TYR A 192 -2.36 36.51 -24.78
N LEU A 193 -3.24 37.47 -24.57
CA LEU A 193 -3.91 37.68 -23.27
C LEU A 193 -4.82 36.49 -22.94
N ASP A 194 -5.55 35.95 -23.92
CA ASP A 194 -6.37 34.74 -23.76
C ASP A 194 -5.53 33.54 -23.33
N ILE A 195 -4.33 33.39 -23.92
CA ILE A 195 -3.41 32.31 -23.52
C ILE A 195 -2.96 32.52 -22.08
N ILE A 196 -2.56 33.74 -21.71
CA ILE A 196 -2.12 34.05 -20.34
C ILE A 196 -3.25 33.74 -19.34
N GLU A 197 -4.47 34.15 -19.66
CA GLU A 197 -5.66 33.90 -18.82
C GLU A 197 -5.87 32.42 -18.62
N ARG A 198 -5.90 31.62 -19.70
CA ARG A 198 -6.07 30.15 -19.61
C ARG A 198 -4.98 29.47 -18.80
N GLU A 199 -3.72 29.85 -19.00
CA GLU A 199 -2.61 29.25 -18.23
C GLU A 199 -2.66 29.64 -16.75
N SER A 200 -3.13 30.86 -16.44
CA SER A 200 -3.32 31.33 -15.06
C SER A 200 -4.45 30.52 -14.37
N GLU A 201 -5.57 30.32 -15.06
CA GLU A 201 -6.67 29.47 -14.57
C GLU A 201 -6.23 28.03 -14.34
N ARG A 202 -5.43 27.50 -15.27
CA ARG A 202 -4.86 26.15 -15.16
C ARG A 202 -3.98 26.03 -13.93
N LEU A 203 -3.14 27.03 -13.64
CA LEU A 203 -2.30 27.08 -12.45
C LEU A 203 -3.14 27.15 -11.17
N SER A 204 -4.19 27.96 -11.17
CA SER A 204 -5.11 28.07 -10.02
C SER A 204 -5.76 26.71 -9.72
N LYS A 205 -6.29 26.02 -10.74
CA LYS A 205 -6.88 24.68 -10.60
C LYS A 205 -5.87 23.65 -10.10
N LEU A 206 -4.63 23.71 -10.58
CA LEU A 206 -3.55 22.84 -10.11
C LEU A 206 -3.29 23.06 -8.62
N SER A 207 -3.15 24.34 -8.20
CA SER A 207 -2.92 24.71 -6.80
C SER A 207 -4.06 24.21 -5.90
N ASP A 208 -5.31 24.44 -6.30
CA ASP A 208 -6.49 23.99 -5.55
C ASP A 208 -6.50 22.46 -5.38
N ASN A 209 -6.23 21.72 -6.46
CA ASN A 209 -6.17 20.25 -6.41
C ASN A 209 -5.04 19.77 -5.50
N MET A 210 -3.89 20.45 -5.50
CA MET A 210 -2.77 20.08 -4.61
C MET A 210 -3.12 20.34 -3.14
N LEU A 211 -3.75 21.48 -2.83
CA LEU A 211 -4.20 21.80 -1.47
C LEU A 211 -5.25 20.78 -0.99
N ARG A 212 -6.19 20.41 -1.86
CA ARG A 212 -7.19 19.37 -1.57
C ARG A 212 -6.53 18.03 -1.29
N LEU A 213 -5.61 17.62 -2.16
CA LEU A 213 -4.90 16.34 -1.98
C LEU A 213 -4.10 16.32 -0.66
N ALA A 214 -3.38 17.41 -0.36
CA ALA A 214 -2.64 17.55 0.89
C ALA A 214 -3.57 17.49 2.11
N SER A 215 -4.74 18.12 2.02
CA SER A 215 -5.76 18.06 3.08
C SER A 215 -6.30 16.63 3.27
N LEU A 216 -6.62 15.94 2.17
CA LEU A 216 -7.13 14.56 2.20
C LEU A 216 -6.06 13.55 2.65
N ASP A 217 -4.78 13.86 2.45
CA ASP A 217 -3.66 13.02 2.93
C ASP A 217 -3.43 13.17 4.44
N SER A 218 -3.92 14.25 5.03
CA SER A 218 -3.77 14.44 6.47
C SER A 218 -4.83 13.63 7.23
N ASP A 219 -4.42 12.97 8.30
CA ASP A 219 -5.33 12.23 9.21
C ASP A 219 -6.31 13.18 9.93
N ARG A 220 -6.15 14.48 9.75
CA ARG A 220 -6.95 15.52 10.41
C ARG A 220 -8.06 16.08 9.53
N HIS A 221 -8.21 15.57 8.28
CA HIS A 221 -9.29 16.06 7.41
C HIS A 221 -10.66 15.77 8.08
N PRO A 222 -11.49 16.79 8.33
CA PRO A 222 -12.78 16.56 8.98
C PRO A 222 -13.71 15.80 8.03
N PHE A 223 -14.10 14.59 8.43
CA PHE A 223 -15.05 13.76 7.71
C PHE A 223 -16.42 13.92 8.37
N ARG A 224 -17.39 14.47 7.64
CA ARG A 224 -18.71 14.85 8.18
C ARG A 224 -19.84 14.13 7.43
N PRO A 225 -20.09 12.87 7.74
CA PRO A 225 -21.18 12.15 7.08
C PRO A 225 -22.53 12.68 7.54
N GLU A 226 -23.44 12.91 6.59
CA GLU A 226 -24.82 13.29 6.84
C GLU A 226 -25.73 12.56 5.83
N ALA A 227 -27.00 12.39 6.20
CA ALA A 227 -27.97 11.72 5.33
C ALA A 227 -28.49 12.70 4.28
N PHE A 228 -28.35 12.36 2.99
CA PHE A 228 -28.85 13.19 1.89
C PHE A 228 -29.26 12.35 0.69
N ARG A 229 -29.98 12.98 -0.25
CA ARG A 229 -30.44 12.38 -1.51
C ARG A 229 -29.34 12.46 -2.55
N LEU A 230 -28.64 11.34 -2.79
CA LEU A 230 -27.56 11.25 -3.77
C LEU A 230 -28.01 11.56 -5.20
N ASP A 231 -29.18 11.09 -5.58
CA ASP A 231 -29.75 11.35 -6.91
C ASP A 231 -29.97 12.85 -7.14
N LYS A 232 -30.42 13.58 -6.12
CA LYS A 232 -30.55 15.04 -6.22
C LYS A 232 -29.19 15.74 -6.36
N GLN A 233 -28.21 15.31 -5.62
CA GLN A 233 -26.84 15.86 -5.72
C GLN A 233 -26.29 15.70 -7.14
N ILE A 234 -26.34 14.47 -7.67
CA ILE A 234 -25.80 14.18 -9.02
C ILE A 234 -26.58 14.96 -10.09
N ARG A 235 -27.90 15.03 -9.96
CA ARG A 235 -28.75 15.81 -10.91
C ARG A 235 -28.35 17.29 -10.92
N LEU A 236 -28.10 17.90 -9.75
CA LEU A 236 -27.68 19.29 -9.65
C LEU A 236 -26.30 19.51 -10.32
N LEU A 237 -25.40 18.57 -10.15
CA LEU A 237 -24.06 18.66 -10.74
C LEU A 237 -24.10 18.46 -12.26
N ILE A 238 -24.93 17.60 -12.75
CA ILE A 238 -25.20 17.47 -14.21
C ILE A 238 -25.69 18.80 -14.79
N UNK A 239 -26.46 19.21 -14.16
CA UNK A 239 -26.94 20.38 -14.50
C UNK A 239 -26.01 21.48 -14.44
N ALA A 240 -25.16 21.61 -13.55
CA ALA A 240 -24.11 22.62 -13.45
C ALA A 240 -23.08 22.50 -14.59
N CYS A 241 -22.89 21.34 -15.15
CA CYS A 241 -22.00 21.10 -16.28
C CYS A 241 -22.68 21.32 -17.65
N GLU A 242 -23.93 21.72 -17.68
CA GLU A 242 -24.71 21.88 -18.92
C GLU A 242 -24.01 22.76 -19.98
N PRO A 243 -23.44 23.93 -19.67
CA PRO A 243 -22.77 24.70 -20.69
C PRO A 243 -21.63 23.93 -21.40
N GLN A 244 -20.89 23.10 -20.67
CA GLN A 244 -19.73 22.37 -21.18
C GLN A 244 -20.13 21.22 -22.12
N TRP A 245 -21.13 20.42 -21.73
CA TRP A 245 -21.54 19.31 -22.59
C TRP A 245 -22.41 19.79 -23.76
N THR A 246 -23.13 20.89 -23.61
CA THR A 246 -23.90 21.54 -24.70
C THR A 246 -22.97 22.14 -25.76
N GLU A 247 -21.90 22.82 -25.34
CA GLU A 247 -20.89 23.38 -26.24
C GLU A 247 -20.28 22.31 -27.16
N LYS A 248 -20.15 21.08 -26.64
CA LYS A 248 -19.62 19.93 -27.41
C LYS A 248 -20.71 19.10 -28.11
N GLU A 249 -21.97 19.55 -28.06
CA GLU A 249 -23.11 18.85 -28.62
C GLU A 249 -23.22 17.40 -28.12
N LEU A 250 -22.93 17.16 -26.83
CA LEU A 250 -22.99 15.82 -26.25
C LEU A 250 -24.43 15.49 -25.83
N GLU A 251 -24.83 14.25 -26.04
CA GLU A 251 -26.11 13.73 -25.50
C GLU A 251 -25.86 13.21 -24.07
N LEU A 252 -26.56 13.77 -23.08
CA LEU A 252 -26.43 13.33 -21.70
C LEU A 252 -27.75 12.69 -21.19
N ASN A 253 -27.66 11.42 -20.78
CA ASN A 253 -28.77 10.63 -20.24
C ASN A 253 -28.50 10.31 -18.76
N ALA A 254 -29.59 10.43 -17.97
CA ALA A 254 -29.44 10.16 -16.53
C ALA A 254 -30.57 9.30 -15.96
N UNK A 255 -30.13 8.18 -15.46
CA UNK A 255 -30.87 7.35 -14.87
C UNK A 255 -30.68 7.33 -13.50
N LEU A 256 -31.23 8.11 -12.77
CA LEU A 256 -30.90 8.31 -11.34
C LEU A 256 -31.99 7.72 -10.44
N GLU A 257 -31.73 6.54 -9.93
CA GLU A 257 -32.62 5.88 -8.95
C GLU A 257 -32.62 6.68 -7.64
N PRO A 258 -33.79 7.03 -7.06
CA PRO A 258 -33.83 7.76 -5.79
C PRO A 258 -33.22 6.97 -4.66
N VAL A 259 -32.14 7.51 -4.04
CA VAL A 259 -31.44 6.85 -2.94
C VAL A 259 -30.94 7.88 -1.91
N VAL A 260 -31.10 7.52 -0.64
CA VAL A 260 -30.53 8.27 0.48
C VAL A 260 -29.25 7.55 0.92
N ILE A 261 -28.18 8.30 1.08
CA ILE A 261 -26.88 7.79 1.54
C ILE A 261 -26.42 8.62 2.75
N GLU A 262 -25.71 8.00 3.68
CA GLU A 262 -25.03 8.68 4.78
C GLU A 262 -23.55 8.84 4.39
N ALA A 263 -23.15 10.06 4.04
CA ALA A 263 -21.81 10.32 3.48
C ALA A 263 -21.47 11.80 3.63
N ASP A 264 -20.20 12.16 3.38
CA ASP A 264 -19.78 13.55 3.32
C ASP A 264 -20.21 14.13 1.96
N GLN A 265 -21.26 14.95 1.99
CA GLN A 265 -21.87 15.49 0.77
C GLN A 265 -20.89 16.35 -0.03
N ASP A 266 -20.08 17.17 0.62
CA ASP A 266 -19.13 18.08 -0.05
C ASP A 266 -18.00 17.29 -0.72
N LEU A 267 -17.47 16.28 -0.04
CA LEU A 267 -16.44 15.41 -0.61
C LEU A 267 -16.99 14.62 -1.80
N LEU A 268 -18.17 14.03 -1.68
CA LEU A 268 -18.75 13.27 -2.80
C LEU A 268 -19.07 14.16 -4.01
N SER A 269 -19.44 15.44 -3.78
CA SER A 269 -19.67 16.36 -4.92
C SER A 269 -18.41 16.49 -5.78
N GLN A 270 -17.21 16.48 -5.15
CA GLN A 270 -15.93 16.55 -5.87
C GLN A 270 -15.68 15.27 -6.71
N VAL A 271 -16.08 14.11 -6.20
CA VAL A 271 -15.98 12.85 -6.96
C VAL A 271 -16.79 12.98 -8.26
N TRP A 272 -18.08 13.35 -8.13
CA TRP A 272 -18.98 13.42 -9.29
C TRP A 272 -18.53 14.48 -10.30
N VAL A 273 -18.12 15.65 -9.84
CA VAL A 273 -17.58 16.72 -10.70
C VAL A 273 -16.34 16.21 -11.47
N ASN A 274 -15.42 15.52 -10.80
CA ASN A 274 -14.21 14.99 -11.47
C ASN A 274 -14.57 13.94 -12.54
N LEU A 275 -15.51 13.06 -12.24
CA LEU A 275 -15.94 12.02 -13.20
C LEU A 275 -16.68 12.63 -14.38
N LEU A 276 -17.61 13.57 -14.13
CA LEU A 276 -18.37 14.27 -15.19
C LEU A 276 -17.44 15.09 -16.10
N HIS A 277 -16.52 15.86 -15.50
CA HIS A 277 -15.52 16.65 -16.28
C HIS A 277 -14.65 15.74 -17.15
N ASN A 278 -14.24 14.58 -16.64
CA ASN A 278 -13.46 13.63 -17.43
C ASN A 278 -14.28 13.06 -18.58
N ALA A 279 -15.53 12.65 -18.34
CA ALA A 279 -16.43 12.15 -19.40
C ALA A 279 -16.63 13.21 -20.49
N ILE A 280 -16.97 14.45 -20.10
CA ILE A 280 -17.15 15.57 -21.05
C ILE A 280 -15.86 15.83 -21.84
N LYS A 281 -14.73 15.87 -21.15
CA LYS A 281 -13.42 16.17 -21.73
C LYS A 281 -13.02 15.16 -22.82
N PHE A 282 -13.17 13.85 -22.53
CA PHE A 282 -12.66 12.79 -23.38
C PHE A 282 -13.67 12.26 -24.40
N THR A 283 -14.93 12.71 -24.35
CA THR A 283 -15.94 12.39 -25.38
C THR A 283 -15.82 13.40 -26.52
N PRO A 284 -15.68 12.94 -27.76
CA PRO A 284 -15.69 13.87 -28.91
C PRO A 284 -17.08 14.48 -29.12
N ALA A 285 -17.12 15.59 -29.85
CA ALA A 285 -18.37 16.28 -30.20
C ALA A 285 -19.38 15.33 -30.83
N GLY A 286 -20.64 15.43 -30.42
CA GLY A 286 -21.71 14.55 -30.87
C GLY A 286 -21.77 13.19 -30.20
N GLY A 287 -20.91 12.92 -29.23
CA GLY A 287 -20.94 11.68 -28.46
C GLY A 287 -21.99 11.69 -27.34
N SER A 288 -22.01 10.64 -26.51
CA SER A 288 -22.98 10.52 -25.42
C SER A 288 -22.32 10.21 -24.09
N ILE A 289 -22.99 10.65 -23.02
CA ILE A 289 -22.62 10.34 -21.62
C ILE A 289 -23.87 9.82 -20.91
N ASP A 290 -23.76 8.66 -20.27
CA ASP A 290 -24.84 8.06 -19.49
C ASP A 290 -24.43 8.03 -18.01
N VAL A 291 -25.28 8.60 -17.14
CA VAL A 291 -25.07 8.61 -15.69
C VAL A 291 -26.16 7.78 -15.03
N GLY A 292 -25.74 6.78 -14.25
CA GLY A 292 -26.68 5.88 -13.59
C GLY A 292 -26.45 5.81 -12.09
N ILE A 293 -27.54 5.64 -11.33
CA ILE A 293 -27.50 5.27 -9.91
C ILE A 293 -28.34 4.01 -9.75
N ARG A 294 -27.79 3.00 -9.08
CA ARG A 294 -28.50 1.76 -8.76
C ARG A 294 -28.21 1.36 -7.32
N ARG A 295 -29.27 1.04 -6.60
CA ARG A 295 -29.10 0.47 -5.25
C ARG A 295 -28.82 -1.03 -5.34
N GLU A 296 -27.79 -1.50 -4.63
CA GLU A 296 -27.39 -2.92 -4.53
C GLU A 296 -27.34 -3.35 -3.05
N GLY A 297 -28.50 -3.73 -2.49
CA GLY A 297 -28.60 -4.13 -1.08
C GLY A 297 -28.26 -2.98 -0.13
N ASP A 298 -27.15 -3.11 0.61
CA ASP A 298 -26.66 -2.09 1.55
C ASP A 298 -25.61 -1.15 0.92
N ALA A 299 -25.47 -1.19 -0.39
CA ALA A 299 -24.57 -0.33 -1.15
C ALA A 299 -25.31 0.38 -2.27
N VAL A 300 -24.71 1.42 -2.81
CA VAL A 300 -25.16 2.11 -4.02
C VAL A 300 -24.02 2.09 -5.04
N GLU A 301 -24.36 1.83 -6.28
CA GLU A 301 -23.43 1.94 -7.41
C GLU A 301 -23.81 3.17 -8.23
N VAL A 302 -22.82 4.02 -8.51
CA VAL A 302 -22.93 5.14 -9.44
C VAL A 302 -22.05 4.83 -10.65
N THR A 303 -22.62 4.96 -11.83
CA THR A 303 -21.89 4.76 -13.09
C THR A 303 -21.88 6.06 -13.89
N VAL A 304 -20.73 6.38 -14.47
CA VAL A 304 -20.58 7.43 -15.49
C VAL A 304 -19.93 6.74 -16.69
N SER A 305 -20.71 6.63 -17.77
CA SER A 305 -20.29 5.97 -19.01
C SER A 305 -20.21 7.00 -20.13
N ASP A 306 -19.15 6.97 -20.91
CA ASP A 306 -18.97 7.86 -22.06
C ASP A 306 -18.64 7.07 -23.33
N THR A 307 -18.91 7.66 -24.48
CA THR A 307 -18.54 7.12 -25.79
C THR A 307 -17.25 7.75 -26.33
N GLY A 308 -16.32 8.03 -25.42
CA GLY A 308 -15.08 8.71 -25.71
C GLY A 308 -13.99 7.82 -26.27
N ILE A 309 -12.75 8.29 -26.11
CA ILE A 309 -11.54 7.61 -26.64
C ILE A 309 -11.28 6.24 -26.02
N GLY A 310 -11.93 5.94 -24.88
CA GLY A 310 -11.71 4.70 -24.15
C GLY A 310 -10.37 4.66 -23.41
N ILE A 311 -10.06 3.52 -22.80
CA ILE A 311 -8.87 3.32 -21.96
C ILE A 311 -8.17 1.99 -22.31
N THR A 312 -6.85 1.98 -22.24
CA THR A 312 -6.04 0.77 -22.40
C THR A 312 -5.97 -0.03 -21.08
N GLU A 313 -5.51 -1.27 -21.13
CA GLU A 313 -5.28 -2.07 -19.91
C GLU A 313 -4.20 -1.43 -19.02
N GLU A 314 -3.20 -0.80 -19.63
CA GLU A 314 -2.17 -0.06 -18.90
C GLU A 314 -2.77 1.16 -18.16
N ASP A 315 -3.61 1.94 -18.86
CA ASP A 315 -4.28 3.09 -18.24
C ASP A 315 -5.11 2.68 -17.03
N LYS A 316 -5.84 1.56 -17.11
CA LYS A 316 -6.67 1.06 -16.00
C LYS A 316 -5.86 0.84 -14.72
N LEU A 317 -4.60 0.39 -14.86
CA LEU A 317 -3.73 0.12 -13.73
C LEU A 317 -3.23 1.41 -13.05
N HIS A 318 -3.01 2.47 -13.84
CA HIS A 318 -2.31 3.67 -13.39
C HIS A 318 -3.16 4.94 -13.31
N MET A 319 -4.36 4.96 -13.88
CA MET A 319 -5.17 6.19 -14.02
C MET A 319 -5.56 6.87 -12.70
N PHE A 320 -5.48 6.17 -11.57
CA PHE A 320 -5.74 6.72 -10.24
C PHE A 320 -4.47 7.22 -9.54
N GLU A 321 -3.29 7.02 -10.14
CA GLU A 321 -2.02 7.52 -9.64
C GLU A 321 -1.91 9.02 -9.86
N ARG A 322 -1.10 9.69 -9.00
CA ARG A 322 -0.93 11.15 -9.05
C ARG A 322 -0.22 11.55 -10.35
N PHE A 323 -0.75 12.56 -11.04
CA PHE A 323 -0.22 13.13 -12.28
C PHE A 323 -0.23 12.18 -13.48
N TYR A 324 -0.84 11.01 -13.34
CA TYR A 324 -0.95 10.08 -14.47
C TYR A 324 -1.81 10.68 -15.58
N LYS A 325 -1.35 10.58 -16.81
CA LYS A 325 -2.06 11.02 -18.02
C LYS A 325 -1.89 9.94 -19.10
N ALA A 326 -2.99 9.36 -19.52
CA ALA A 326 -3.00 8.41 -20.63
C ALA A 326 -2.52 9.15 -21.89
N ASP A 327 -1.45 8.70 -22.50
CA ASP A 327 -0.80 9.22 -23.71
C ASP A 327 -0.58 10.76 -23.72
N LYS A 328 0.65 11.16 -23.42
CA LYS A 328 1.09 12.56 -23.31
C LYS A 328 0.81 13.40 -24.59
N SER A 329 0.72 12.76 -25.76
CA SER A 329 0.49 13.45 -27.03
C SER A 329 -0.97 13.84 -27.28
N ARG A 330 -1.92 12.98 -26.85
CA ARG A 330 -3.37 13.20 -27.02
C ARG A 330 -3.95 14.15 -25.99
N THR A 331 -3.36 14.20 -24.79
CA THR A 331 -3.88 14.98 -23.67
C THR A 331 -3.26 16.38 -23.56
N ALA A 332 -2.19 16.68 -24.28
CA ALA A 332 -1.53 17.99 -24.25
C ALA A 332 -2.51 19.12 -24.63
N ALA A 333 -3.35 18.88 -25.66
CA ALA A 333 -4.34 19.86 -26.13
C ALA A 333 -5.58 19.96 -25.20
N ALA A 334 -5.87 18.91 -24.44
CA ALA A 334 -7.07 18.86 -23.61
C ALA A 334 -6.87 19.37 -22.18
N GLY A 335 -5.62 19.60 -21.75
CA GLY A 335 -5.32 20.11 -20.39
C GLY A 335 -5.66 19.09 -19.28
N GLY A 336 -5.30 19.43 -18.07
CA GLY A 336 -5.61 18.63 -16.88
C GLY A 336 -4.34 18.28 -16.09
N SER A 337 -4.46 18.28 -14.77
CA SER A 337 -3.33 18.05 -13.86
C SER A 337 -3.00 16.58 -13.59
N GLY A 338 -3.91 15.66 -13.94
CA GLY A 338 -3.77 14.26 -13.56
C GLY A 338 -4.02 13.99 -12.08
N LEU A 339 -4.64 14.95 -11.38
CA LEU A 339 -4.96 14.81 -9.94
C LEU A 339 -6.44 14.52 -9.68
N GLY A 340 -7.33 14.77 -10.63
CA GLY A 340 -8.78 14.64 -10.43
C GLY A 340 -9.22 13.23 -10.05
N LEU A 341 -8.74 12.21 -10.76
CA LEU A 341 -9.08 10.81 -10.47
C LEU A 341 -8.42 10.31 -9.17
N THR A 342 -7.21 10.79 -8.88
CA THR A 342 -6.55 10.50 -7.60
C THR A 342 -7.37 11.03 -6.42
N ILE A 343 -7.85 12.29 -6.53
CA ILE A 343 -8.72 12.92 -5.52
C ILE A 343 -10.02 12.10 -5.37
N ALA A 344 -10.66 11.74 -6.50
CA ALA A 344 -11.89 10.95 -6.49
C ALA A 344 -11.67 9.59 -5.80
N SER A 345 -10.59 8.88 -6.15
CA SER A 345 -10.26 7.59 -5.55
C SER A 345 -10.02 7.70 -4.04
N LYS A 346 -9.31 8.73 -3.61
CA LYS A 346 -9.05 8.97 -2.19
C LYS A 346 -10.33 9.24 -1.41
N ILE A 347 -11.20 10.11 -1.94
CA ILE A 347 -12.50 10.43 -1.31
C ILE A 347 -13.38 9.17 -1.21
N VAL A 348 -13.45 8.38 -2.29
CA VAL A 348 -14.21 7.12 -2.31
C VAL A 348 -13.67 6.16 -1.24
N GLY A 349 -12.34 6.07 -1.12
CA GLY A 349 -11.70 5.26 -0.08
C GLY A 349 -12.04 5.72 1.34
N MET A 350 -12.08 7.04 1.59
CA MET A 350 -12.51 7.60 2.89
C MET A 350 -13.95 7.19 3.24
N HIS A 351 -14.80 6.99 2.23
CA HIS A 351 -16.16 6.51 2.38
C HIS A 351 -16.26 4.96 2.41
N ARG A 352 -15.12 4.25 2.49
CA ARG A 352 -15.05 2.78 2.47
C ARG A 352 -15.66 2.18 1.20
N GLY A 353 -15.63 2.96 0.10
CA GLY A 353 -16.09 2.55 -1.21
C GLY A 353 -14.98 2.04 -2.11
N SER A 354 -15.35 1.71 -3.33
CA SER A 354 -14.40 1.38 -4.41
C SER A 354 -14.73 2.16 -5.67
N ILE A 355 -13.70 2.47 -6.44
CA ILE A 355 -13.83 3.10 -7.76
C ILE A 355 -13.08 2.24 -8.78
N GLU A 356 -13.72 1.98 -9.90
CA GLU A 356 -13.16 1.12 -10.95
C GLU A 356 -13.46 1.73 -12.33
N ALA A 357 -12.59 1.44 -13.28
CA ALA A 357 -12.76 1.86 -14.66
C ALA A 357 -12.76 0.64 -15.57
N SER A 358 -13.64 0.66 -16.57
CA SER A 358 -13.68 -0.36 -17.62
C SER A 358 -13.92 0.32 -18.96
N GLY A 359 -13.50 -0.35 -20.05
CA GLY A 359 -13.61 0.19 -21.40
C GLY A 359 -12.48 -0.37 -22.25
N LYS A 360 -12.52 -0.02 -23.55
CA LYS A 360 -11.47 -0.34 -24.51
C LYS A 360 -11.18 0.86 -25.40
N PRO A 361 -9.98 0.96 -25.94
CA PRO A 361 -9.68 2.07 -26.87
C PRO A 361 -10.72 2.15 -27.99
N GLY A 362 -11.33 3.33 -28.14
CA GLY A 362 -12.34 3.61 -29.15
C GLY A 362 -13.77 3.18 -28.83
N GLU A 363 -13.98 2.50 -27.67
CA GLU A 363 -15.33 2.03 -27.26
C GLU A 363 -15.90 2.84 -26.07
N GLY A 364 -15.16 3.86 -25.62
CA GLY A 364 -15.56 4.67 -24.48
C GLY A 364 -15.09 4.10 -23.14
N THR A 365 -15.51 4.78 -22.07
CA THR A 365 -15.09 4.43 -20.69
C THR A 365 -16.32 4.36 -19.79
N VAL A 366 -16.32 3.41 -18.86
CA VAL A 366 -17.31 3.30 -17.79
C VAL A 366 -16.58 3.40 -16.45
N MET A 367 -16.87 4.47 -15.72
CA MET A 367 -16.40 4.66 -14.34
C MET A 367 -17.50 4.15 -13.40
N ARG A 368 -17.14 3.26 -12.48
CA ARG A 368 -18.05 2.72 -11.46
C ARG A 368 -17.58 3.11 -10.07
N VAL A 369 -18.46 3.67 -9.29
CA VAL A 369 -18.21 3.98 -7.87
C VAL A 369 -19.23 3.21 -7.03
N LYS A 370 -18.73 2.40 -6.08
CA LYS A 370 -19.59 1.70 -5.12
C LYS A 370 -19.36 2.30 -3.73
N LEU A 371 -20.44 2.62 -3.05
CA LEU A 371 -20.41 3.22 -1.71
C LEU A 371 -21.37 2.47 -0.79
N PRO A 372 -21.02 2.26 0.48
CA PRO A 372 -22.00 1.75 1.45
C PRO A 372 -23.07 2.83 1.70
N LEU A 373 -24.32 2.42 1.90
CA LEU A 373 -25.41 3.36 2.18
C LEU A 373 -25.25 4.07 3.53
N LYS A 374 -24.52 3.45 4.47
CA LYS A 374 -24.24 4.01 5.79
C LYS A 374 -22.75 3.92 6.11
N GLN A 375 -22.24 4.94 6.77
CA GLN A 375 -20.87 4.94 7.28
C GLN A 375 -20.88 4.32 8.69
N ALA A 376 -20.29 3.13 8.84
CA ALA A 376 -20.26 2.41 10.12
C ALA A 376 -19.19 3.00 11.08
#